data_9b6c26b9330059cab5a5c902c55616b2
#
_entry.id   9b6c26b9330059cab5a5c902c55616b2
#
_cell.length_a   1.000
_cell.length_b   1.000
_cell.length_c   1.000
_cell.angle_alpha   90.00
_cell.angle_beta   90.00
_cell.angle_gamma   90.00
#
_symmetry.space_group_name_H-M   'P 1'
#
loop_
_entity.id
_entity.type
_entity.pdbx_description
1 polymer ?
#
loop_
_entity_poly.entity_id
_entity_poly.type
_entity_poly.pdbx_seq_one_letter_code
_entity_poly.pdbx_strand_id
1 'polypeptide(L)'
;MDIELSGGRLRYQEVGSGPPVVFVHGLLVNGDLWRKVVPVVAGAGYRCLVPDWPLGAHSVPMPRADLSPPGVAALIAEFLDRLDLRDVTLIANDTGGAITQLVMADHPARIGRVVLTPCDCFEAFFPSVFAPLPRFVRIPGATWLLVQALRLRALHRLPLTFGWVAKRNPPADVIDSYLMPSRISPEVRADLRRFVAGVHNRYTLAAASRLGDFDRPVLLAWAREEKLFPISLARRLAAVLPDARLELIEDSYTFVSEDQPQALARLVVNFLGATT
;
A
#
# COMPACT_ATOMS: atom_id res chain seq x y z
N MET A 1 -2.68 16.69 -8.36
CA MET A 1 -2.16 16.61 -9.74
C MET A 1 -2.72 15.39 -10.43
N ASP A 2 -2.71 15.34 -11.76
CA ASP A 2 -3.16 14.19 -12.52
C ASP A 2 -2.09 13.81 -13.56
N ILE A 3 -1.93 12.49 -13.83
CA ILE A 3 -1.03 11.97 -14.86
C ILE A 3 -1.75 10.92 -15.70
N GLU A 4 -1.54 10.95 -17.02
CA GLU A 4 -2.05 9.92 -17.93
C GLU A 4 -1.11 8.72 -17.97
N LEU A 5 -1.64 7.54 -17.63
CA LEU A 5 -0.99 6.24 -17.75
C LEU A 5 -1.70 5.42 -18.83
N SER A 6 -1.10 4.31 -19.25
CA SER A 6 -1.68 3.41 -20.26
C SER A 6 -3.09 2.91 -19.90
N GLY A 7 -3.34 2.70 -18.60
CA GLY A 7 -4.63 2.25 -18.07
C GLY A 7 -5.67 3.36 -17.88
N GLY A 8 -5.29 4.62 -17.89
CA GLY A 8 -6.13 5.78 -17.62
C GLY A 8 -5.44 6.83 -16.78
N ARG A 9 -6.21 7.79 -16.28
CA ARG A 9 -5.71 8.92 -15.51
C ARG A 9 -5.57 8.57 -14.02
N LEU A 10 -4.38 8.80 -13.47
CA LEU A 10 -4.07 8.61 -12.05
C LEU A 10 -3.94 9.99 -11.37
N ARG A 11 -4.65 10.16 -10.26
CA ARG A 11 -4.51 11.34 -9.38
C ARG A 11 -3.42 11.10 -8.36
N TYR A 12 -2.62 12.13 -8.08
CA TYR A 12 -1.61 12.10 -7.02
C TYR A 12 -1.42 13.48 -6.38
N GLN A 13 -0.93 13.49 -5.15
CA GLN A 13 -0.46 14.67 -4.46
C GLN A 13 1.07 14.72 -4.53
N GLU A 14 1.64 15.92 -4.53
CA GLU A 14 3.08 16.14 -4.51
C GLU A 14 3.39 17.18 -3.44
N VAL A 15 4.33 16.87 -2.54
CA VAL A 15 4.72 17.72 -1.41
C VAL A 15 6.24 17.70 -1.25
N GLY A 16 6.84 18.88 -1.09
CA GLY A 16 8.29 19.01 -0.89
C GLY A 16 9.10 18.96 -2.18
N SER A 17 10.41 18.88 -2.05
CA SER A 17 11.39 18.83 -3.14
C SER A 17 12.61 18.02 -2.73
N GLY A 18 13.42 17.56 -3.70
CA GLY A 18 14.60 16.73 -3.45
C GLY A 18 14.44 15.29 -3.94
N PRO A 19 15.14 14.31 -3.34
CA PRO A 19 15.05 12.91 -3.74
C PRO A 19 13.61 12.38 -3.67
N PRO A 20 13.14 11.60 -4.69
CA PRO A 20 11.75 11.18 -4.78
C PRO A 20 11.41 10.05 -3.79
N VAL A 21 10.28 10.22 -3.12
CA VAL A 21 9.64 9.23 -2.26
C VAL A 21 8.21 9.01 -2.76
N VAL A 22 7.87 7.79 -3.15
CA VAL A 22 6.53 7.43 -3.64
C VAL A 22 5.84 6.52 -2.65
N PHE A 23 4.61 6.88 -2.29
CA PHE A 23 3.82 6.15 -1.30
C PHE A 23 2.84 5.19 -1.98
N VAL A 24 2.75 3.97 -1.45
CA VAL A 24 1.89 2.91 -1.96
C VAL A 24 0.96 2.43 -0.85
N HIS A 25 -0.29 2.84 -0.92
CA HIS A 25 -1.33 2.48 0.05
C HIS A 25 -1.95 1.11 -0.23
N GLY A 26 -2.74 0.59 0.72
CA GLY A 26 -3.43 -0.68 0.62
C GLY A 26 -4.84 -0.62 0.03
N LEU A 27 -5.58 -1.72 0.22
CA LEU A 27 -6.95 -1.88 -0.27
C LEU A 27 -7.92 -0.94 0.47
N LEU A 28 -8.88 -0.33 -0.26
CA LEU A 28 -9.93 0.54 0.29
C LEU A 28 -9.40 1.70 1.14
N VAL A 29 -8.16 2.13 0.93
CA VAL A 29 -7.59 3.39 1.42
C VAL A 29 -6.96 4.16 0.27
N ASN A 30 -6.59 5.42 0.48
CA ASN A 30 -5.98 6.31 -0.51
C ASN A 30 -4.77 7.05 0.08
N GLY A 31 -4.30 8.09 -0.59
CA GLY A 31 -3.16 8.89 -0.16
C GLY A 31 -3.28 9.49 1.25
N ASP A 32 -4.50 9.71 1.75
CA ASP A 32 -4.74 10.23 3.09
C ASP A 32 -4.21 9.33 4.21
N LEU A 33 -3.93 8.05 3.92
CA LEU A 33 -3.24 7.16 4.86
C LEU A 33 -1.89 7.74 5.32
N TRP A 34 -1.25 8.50 4.47
CA TRP A 34 0.09 9.05 4.69
C TRP A 34 0.11 10.52 5.15
N ARG A 35 -1.09 11.15 5.32
CA ARG A 35 -1.24 12.60 5.63
C ARG A 35 -0.47 13.08 6.85
N LYS A 36 -0.20 12.17 7.82
CA LYS A 36 0.58 12.49 9.04
C LYS A 36 2.09 12.25 8.88
N VAL A 37 2.50 11.44 7.91
CA VAL A 37 3.90 11.06 7.65
C VAL A 37 4.53 11.95 6.58
N VAL A 38 3.81 12.21 5.50
CA VAL A 38 4.28 12.99 4.34
C VAL A 38 4.83 14.37 4.73
N PRO A 39 4.19 15.19 5.59
CA PRO A 39 4.72 16.50 5.95
C PRO A 39 6.08 16.43 6.64
N VAL A 40 6.33 15.38 7.44
CA VAL A 40 7.61 15.21 8.15
C VAL A 40 8.72 14.79 7.17
N VAL A 41 8.41 13.84 6.26
CA VAL A 41 9.37 13.38 5.25
C VAL A 41 9.69 14.51 4.26
N ALA A 42 8.68 15.25 3.79
CA ALA A 42 8.87 16.41 2.92
C ALA A 42 9.67 17.53 3.62
N GLY A 43 9.38 17.80 4.91
CA GLY A 43 10.13 18.76 5.73
C GLY A 43 11.59 18.38 5.96
N ALA A 44 11.93 17.10 5.80
CA ALA A 44 13.31 16.59 5.84
C ALA A 44 14.04 16.70 4.47
N GLY A 45 13.44 17.33 3.46
CA GLY A 45 14.07 17.61 2.17
C GLY A 45 13.82 16.55 1.09
N TYR A 46 12.72 15.83 1.16
CA TYR A 46 12.33 14.82 0.16
C TYR A 46 11.11 15.28 -0.65
N ARG A 47 11.07 14.88 -1.91
CA ARG A 47 9.92 15.06 -2.82
C ARG A 47 8.97 13.88 -2.65
N CYS A 48 7.87 14.08 -1.93
CA CYS A 48 6.88 13.06 -1.64
C CYS A 48 5.77 13.06 -2.70
N LEU A 49 5.59 11.93 -3.37
CA LEU A 49 4.51 11.68 -4.32
C LEU A 49 3.55 10.67 -3.73
N VAL A 50 2.27 11.01 -3.68
CA VAL A 50 1.23 10.23 -2.99
C VAL A 50 0.08 9.95 -3.96
N PRO A 51 0.20 8.91 -4.81
CA PRO A 51 -0.85 8.53 -5.75
C PRO A 51 -2.02 7.82 -5.07
N ASP A 52 -3.22 8.02 -5.63
CA ASP A 52 -4.41 7.24 -5.31
C ASP A 52 -4.47 6.02 -6.23
N TRP A 53 -3.78 4.95 -5.87
CA TRP A 53 -3.72 3.72 -6.66
C TRP A 53 -5.10 3.09 -6.83
N PRO A 54 -5.40 2.39 -7.95
CA PRO A 54 -6.74 1.89 -8.27
C PRO A 54 -7.16 0.67 -7.42
N LEU A 55 -7.10 0.83 -6.09
CA LEU A 55 -7.40 -0.19 -5.08
C LEU A 55 -8.73 0.04 -4.36
N GLY A 56 -9.66 0.79 -4.96
CA GLY A 56 -11.03 0.96 -4.49
C GLY A 56 -11.33 2.30 -3.80
N ALA A 57 -10.32 3.10 -3.47
CA ALA A 57 -10.51 4.44 -2.90
C ALA A 57 -10.01 5.58 -3.82
N HIS A 58 -9.62 5.26 -5.05
CA HIS A 58 -9.27 6.21 -6.08
C HIS A 58 -10.51 6.91 -6.63
N SER A 59 -10.35 8.17 -7.01
CA SER A 59 -11.47 9.01 -7.46
C SER A 59 -11.71 8.97 -8.97
N VAL A 60 -10.74 8.55 -9.77
CA VAL A 60 -10.80 8.48 -11.23
C VAL A 60 -10.79 7.03 -11.67
N PRO A 61 -11.86 6.48 -12.27
CA PRO A 61 -11.89 5.10 -12.72
C PRO A 61 -10.84 4.79 -13.78
N MET A 62 -10.32 3.56 -13.76
CA MET A 62 -9.30 3.07 -14.71
C MET A 62 -9.81 1.84 -15.50
N PRO A 63 -10.85 1.97 -16.33
CA PRO A 63 -11.53 0.82 -16.96
C PRO A 63 -10.65 0.03 -17.94
N ARG A 64 -9.60 0.67 -18.48
CA ARG A 64 -8.67 0.04 -19.43
C ARG A 64 -7.43 -0.57 -18.77
N ALA A 65 -7.20 -0.28 -17.49
CA ALA A 65 -6.05 -0.81 -16.78
C ALA A 65 -6.16 -2.32 -16.56
N ASP A 66 -5.04 -3.04 -16.64
CA ASP A 66 -4.91 -4.34 -16.00
C ASP A 66 -4.81 -4.12 -14.49
N LEU A 67 -5.89 -4.49 -13.78
CA LEU A 67 -5.96 -4.38 -12.33
C LEU A 67 -5.69 -5.71 -11.63
N SER A 68 -5.04 -6.67 -12.30
CA SER A 68 -4.40 -7.77 -11.58
C SER A 68 -3.24 -7.24 -10.72
N PRO A 69 -2.82 -7.94 -9.65
CA PRO A 69 -1.66 -7.50 -8.86
C PRO A 69 -0.41 -7.18 -9.69
N PRO A 70 0.01 -7.99 -10.69
CA PRO A 70 1.11 -7.61 -11.60
C PRO A 70 0.80 -6.37 -12.44
N GLY A 71 -0.45 -6.21 -12.90
CA GLY A 71 -0.86 -5.03 -13.67
C GLY A 71 -0.75 -3.75 -12.85
N VAL A 72 -1.15 -3.77 -11.56
CA VAL A 72 -0.97 -2.61 -10.67
C VAL A 72 0.52 -2.35 -10.41
N ALA A 73 1.34 -3.39 -10.27
CA ALA A 73 2.80 -3.22 -10.17
C ALA A 73 3.39 -2.55 -11.43
N ALA A 74 2.92 -2.94 -12.62
CA ALA A 74 3.31 -2.31 -13.87
C ALA A 74 2.84 -0.83 -13.96
N LEU A 75 1.65 -0.49 -13.43
CA LEU A 75 1.20 0.90 -13.34
C LEU A 75 2.10 1.74 -12.41
N ILE A 76 2.60 1.17 -11.30
CA ILE A 76 3.58 1.85 -10.45
C ILE A 76 4.87 2.10 -11.25
N ALA A 77 5.39 1.11 -11.93
CA ALA A 77 6.58 1.26 -12.75
C ALA A 77 6.38 2.31 -13.85
N GLU A 78 5.24 2.30 -14.55
CA GLU A 78 4.89 3.31 -15.57
C GLU A 78 4.81 4.71 -14.96
N PHE A 79 4.24 4.87 -13.76
CA PHE A 79 4.20 6.15 -13.04
C PHE A 79 5.62 6.70 -12.80
N LEU A 80 6.53 5.85 -12.35
CA LEU A 80 7.93 6.23 -12.15
C LEU A 80 8.60 6.64 -13.47
N ASP A 81 8.31 5.91 -14.56
CA ASP A 81 8.84 6.18 -15.89
C ASP A 81 8.32 7.50 -16.47
N ARG A 82 7.01 7.73 -16.39
CA ARG A 82 6.37 8.94 -16.93
C ARG A 82 6.83 10.23 -16.27
N LEU A 83 7.17 10.17 -14.99
CA LEU A 83 7.71 11.30 -14.25
C LEU A 83 9.25 11.35 -14.26
N ASP A 84 9.91 10.47 -15.02
CA ASP A 84 11.35 10.25 -15.06
C ASP A 84 12.00 10.22 -13.66
N LEU A 85 11.33 9.56 -12.71
CA LEU A 85 11.87 9.40 -11.36
C LEU A 85 12.97 8.34 -11.36
N ARG A 86 14.06 8.60 -10.65
CA ARG A 86 15.19 7.69 -10.49
C ARG A 86 15.61 7.62 -9.04
N ASP A 87 16.23 6.53 -8.64
CA ASP A 87 16.65 6.27 -7.25
C ASP A 87 15.51 6.49 -6.24
N VAL A 88 14.32 5.99 -6.62
CA VAL A 88 13.07 6.24 -5.89
C VAL A 88 13.04 5.43 -4.62
N THR A 89 12.64 6.05 -3.51
CA THR A 89 12.21 5.29 -2.33
C THR A 89 10.72 4.99 -2.43
N LEU A 90 10.36 3.70 -2.40
CA LEU A 90 8.96 3.27 -2.26
C LEU A 90 8.64 3.05 -0.79
N ILE A 91 7.53 3.62 -0.31
CA ILE A 91 7.01 3.39 1.06
C ILE A 91 5.63 2.76 0.95
N ALA A 92 5.47 1.55 1.46
CA ALA A 92 4.27 0.77 1.21
C ALA A 92 3.66 0.16 2.48
N ASN A 93 2.33 -0.02 2.44
CA ASN A 93 1.54 -0.61 3.54
C ASN A 93 0.49 -1.58 3.00
N ASP A 94 0.15 -2.61 3.80
CA ASP A 94 -0.94 -3.54 3.55
C ASP A 94 -0.82 -4.18 2.15
N THR A 95 -1.88 -4.23 1.37
CA THR A 95 -1.87 -4.72 -0.02
C THR A 95 -0.85 -3.98 -0.90
N GLY A 96 -0.61 -2.68 -0.64
CA GLY A 96 0.41 -1.91 -1.34
C GLY A 96 1.82 -2.47 -1.15
N GLY A 97 2.11 -3.09 0.01
CA GLY A 97 3.38 -3.76 0.24
C GLY A 97 3.55 -5.04 -0.59
N ALA A 98 2.47 -5.82 -0.81
CA ALA A 98 2.50 -6.94 -1.76
C ALA A 98 2.81 -6.47 -3.18
N ILE A 99 2.09 -5.42 -3.64
CA ILE A 99 2.33 -4.84 -4.96
C ILE A 99 3.76 -4.32 -5.09
N THR A 100 4.29 -3.65 -4.04
CA THR A 100 5.68 -3.17 -4.03
C THR A 100 6.69 -4.33 -4.13
N GLN A 101 6.44 -5.48 -3.49
CA GLN A 101 7.29 -6.67 -3.66
C GLN A 101 7.28 -7.18 -5.11
N LEU A 102 6.15 -7.07 -5.83
CA LEU A 102 6.11 -7.36 -7.26
C LEU A 102 6.93 -6.34 -8.07
N VAL A 103 6.85 -5.05 -7.72
CA VAL A 103 7.68 -4.02 -8.37
C VAL A 103 9.17 -4.28 -8.13
N MET A 104 9.58 -4.65 -6.92
CA MET A 104 10.96 -5.03 -6.59
C MET A 104 11.46 -6.21 -7.43
N ALA A 105 10.60 -7.21 -7.66
CA ALA A 105 10.94 -8.42 -8.40
C ALA A 105 10.91 -8.22 -9.92
N ASP A 106 9.95 -7.46 -10.47
CA ASP A 106 9.67 -7.37 -11.89
C ASP A 106 10.17 -6.06 -12.53
N HIS A 107 10.25 -4.95 -11.76
CA HIS A 107 10.52 -3.59 -12.24
C HIS A 107 11.51 -2.82 -11.34
N PRO A 108 12.67 -3.39 -10.93
CA PRO A 108 13.55 -2.78 -9.93
C PRO A 108 14.34 -1.57 -10.43
N ALA A 109 14.39 -1.31 -11.74
CA ALA A 109 15.37 -0.42 -12.36
C ALA A 109 15.40 1.02 -11.81
N ARG A 110 14.24 1.56 -11.35
CA ARG A 110 14.12 2.93 -10.85
C ARG A 110 14.09 3.03 -9.32
N ILE A 111 14.11 1.89 -8.63
CA ILE A 111 14.03 1.84 -7.17
C ILE A 111 15.42 1.97 -6.58
N GLY A 112 15.60 2.89 -5.65
CA GLY A 112 16.82 3.03 -4.86
C GLY A 112 16.70 2.40 -3.46
N ARG A 113 15.54 2.54 -2.82
CA ARG A 113 15.26 2.02 -1.47
C ARG A 113 13.80 1.61 -1.34
N VAL A 114 13.50 0.76 -0.36
CA VAL A 114 12.12 0.38 -0.04
C VAL A 114 11.87 0.43 1.46
N VAL A 115 10.70 0.93 1.86
CA VAL A 115 10.18 0.83 3.23
C VAL A 115 8.87 0.05 3.17
N LEU A 116 8.83 -1.11 3.82
CA LEU A 116 7.60 -1.89 4.00
C LEU A 116 7.12 -1.75 5.45
N THR A 117 5.90 -1.27 5.62
CA THR A 117 5.17 -1.40 6.87
C THR A 117 4.34 -2.69 6.83
N PRO A 118 3.60 -3.11 7.87
CA PRO A 118 2.90 -4.39 7.86
C PRO A 118 2.10 -4.58 6.57
N CYS A 119 2.33 -5.70 5.89
CA CYS A 119 1.80 -5.93 4.55
C CYS A 119 1.64 -7.42 4.20
N ASP A 120 0.80 -7.67 3.19
CA ASP A 120 0.70 -8.97 2.53
C ASP A 120 2.06 -9.41 1.97
N CYS A 121 2.38 -10.70 2.17
CA CYS A 121 3.58 -11.34 1.60
C CYS A 121 3.47 -12.86 1.66
N PHE A 122 4.25 -13.54 0.85
CA PHE A 122 4.29 -15.01 0.76
C PHE A 122 2.88 -15.59 0.55
N GLU A 123 2.45 -16.51 1.45
CA GLU A 123 1.15 -17.17 1.42
C GLU A 123 -0.01 -16.23 1.82
N ALA A 124 0.29 -15.18 2.59
CA ALA A 124 -0.68 -14.20 3.08
C ALA A 124 -0.96 -13.10 2.04
N PHE A 125 -1.68 -13.46 1.00
CA PHE A 125 -2.20 -12.51 0.02
C PHE A 125 -3.61 -12.94 -0.41
N PHE A 126 -4.63 -12.62 0.33
CA PHE A 126 -4.75 -11.84 1.58
C PHE A 126 -4.47 -12.69 2.84
N PRO A 127 -4.45 -12.04 4.08
CA PRO A 127 -4.50 -12.77 5.34
C PRO A 127 -5.65 -13.78 5.38
N SER A 128 -5.49 -14.88 6.13
CA SER A 128 -6.43 -16.00 6.14
C SER A 128 -7.90 -15.60 6.38
N VAL A 129 -8.11 -14.60 7.23
CA VAL A 129 -9.44 -14.05 7.56
C VAL A 129 -10.12 -13.41 6.34
N PHE A 130 -9.35 -12.88 5.38
CA PHE A 130 -9.84 -12.29 4.14
C PHE A 130 -9.67 -13.21 2.91
N ALA A 131 -9.16 -14.43 3.09
CA ALA A 131 -8.98 -15.38 2.00
C ALA A 131 -10.24 -15.68 1.16
N PRO A 132 -11.49 -15.62 1.70
CA PRO A 132 -12.70 -15.77 0.90
C PRO A 132 -13.03 -14.57 0.01
N LEU A 133 -12.46 -13.39 0.27
CA LEU A 133 -12.83 -12.12 -0.37
C LEU A 133 -12.72 -12.16 -1.91
N PRO A 134 -11.68 -12.75 -2.54
CA PRO A 134 -11.58 -12.85 -4.00
C PRO A 134 -12.72 -13.66 -4.66
N ARG A 135 -13.27 -14.64 -3.94
CA ARG A 135 -14.43 -15.40 -4.41
C ARG A 135 -15.73 -14.63 -4.17
N PHE A 136 -15.85 -14.00 -3.01
CA PHE A 136 -17.03 -13.22 -2.61
C PHE A 136 -17.31 -12.07 -3.60
N VAL A 137 -16.32 -11.29 -3.99
CA VAL A 137 -16.52 -10.15 -4.90
C VAL A 137 -16.95 -10.54 -6.32
N ARG A 138 -16.83 -11.83 -6.70
CA ARG A 138 -17.32 -12.35 -7.98
C ARG A 138 -18.84 -12.49 -8.01
N ILE A 139 -19.49 -12.54 -6.86
CA ILE A 139 -20.96 -12.59 -6.76
C ILE A 139 -21.52 -11.23 -7.18
N PRO A 140 -22.49 -11.18 -8.11
CA PRO A 140 -23.12 -9.93 -8.53
C PRO A 140 -23.69 -9.16 -7.33
N GLY A 141 -23.37 -7.87 -7.22
CA GLY A 141 -23.80 -7.02 -6.12
C GLY A 141 -22.99 -7.11 -4.82
N ALA A 142 -22.15 -8.15 -4.64
CA ALA A 142 -21.41 -8.35 -3.39
C ALA A 142 -20.47 -7.17 -3.06
N THR A 143 -19.76 -6.63 -4.05
CA THR A 143 -18.87 -5.46 -3.86
C THR A 143 -19.66 -4.22 -3.44
N TRP A 144 -20.86 -4.02 -4.03
CA TRP A 144 -21.74 -2.93 -3.62
C TRP A 144 -22.20 -3.11 -2.18
N LEU A 145 -22.66 -4.32 -1.82
CA LEU A 145 -23.10 -4.63 -0.45
C LEU A 145 -21.97 -4.39 0.55
N LEU A 146 -20.74 -4.86 0.23
CA LEU A 146 -19.55 -4.69 1.07
C LEU A 146 -19.30 -3.21 1.38
N VAL A 147 -19.20 -2.36 0.34
CA VAL A 147 -18.87 -0.93 0.53
C VAL A 147 -20.03 -0.15 1.16
N GLN A 148 -21.30 -0.56 0.96
CA GLN A 148 -22.42 0.05 1.66
C GLN A 148 -22.50 -0.38 3.14
N ALA A 149 -22.15 -1.62 3.47
CA ALA A 149 -22.08 -2.07 4.85
C ALA A 149 -21.03 -1.24 5.64
N LEU A 150 -19.89 -0.96 5.02
CA LEU A 150 -18.84 -0.10 5.62
C LEU A 150 -19.27 1.35 5.86
N ARG A 151 -20.45 1.79 5.37
CA ARG A 151 -21.07 3.08 5.77
C ARG A 151 -21.44 3.13 7.25
N LEU A 152 -21.74 1.98 7.84
CA LEU A 152 -22.15 1.90 9.23
C LEU A 152 -20.94 2.07 10.15
N ARG A 153 -20.79 3.25 10.75
CA ARG A 153 -19.65 3.60 11.63
C ARG A 153 -19.43 2.60 12.78
N ALA A 154 -20.51 1.98 13.26
CA ALA A 154 -20.42 0.94 14.27
C ALA A 154 -19.57 -0.26 13.82
N LEU A 155 -19.53 -0.54 12.51
CA LEU A 155 -18.74 -1.62 11.96
C LEU A 155 -17.24 -1.30 11.89
N HIS A 156 -16.84 -0.01 11.90
CA HIS A 156 -15.44 0.39 11.75
C HIS A 156 -14.52 -0.12 12.88
N ARG A 157 -15.08 -0.46 14.03
CA ARG A 157 -14.34 -1.03 15.17
C ARG A 157 -14.27 -2.56 15.19
N LEU A 158 -14.96 -3.21 14.23
CA LEU A 158 -14.95 -4.66 14.15
C LEU A 158 -13.61 -5.18 13.59
N PRO A 159 -13.21 -6.41 13.96
CA PRO A 159 -11.96 -7.03 13.49
C PRO A 159 -11.79 -7.07 11.98
N LEU A 160 -12.89 -7.31 11.24
CA LEU A 160 -12.88 -7.44 9.77
C LEU A 160 -12.93 -6.10 9.02
N THR A 161 -12.77 -5.00 9.73
CA THR A 161 -12.77 -3.65 9.16
C THR A 161 -11.55 -2.87 9.68
N PHE A 162 -11.73 -1.64 10.16
CA PHE A 162 -10.60 -0.84 10.66
C PHE A 162 -10.11 -1.27 12.06
N GLY A 163 -10.88 -2.05 12.83
CA GLY A 163 -10.53 -2.43 14.20
C GLY A 163 -9.30 -3.33 14.33
N TRP A 164 -8.90 -4.05 13.28
CA TRP A 164 -7.66 -4.84 13.28
C TRP A 164 -6.52 -4.19 12.50
N VAL A 165 -6.83 -3.19 11.67
CA VAL A 165 -5.78 -2.48 10.91
C VAL A 165 -5.28 -1.23 11.60
N ALA A 166 -6.08 -0.62 12.50
CA ALA A 166 -5.67 0.54 13.28
C ALA A 166 -6.09 0.39 14.75
N LYS A 167 -5.18 0.67 15.66
CA LYS A 167 -5.45 0.75 17.11
C LYS A 167 -6.27 1.98 17.43
N ARG A 168 -5.95 3.08 16.73
CA ARG A 168 -6.66 4.35 16.78
C ARG A 168 -7.38 4.55 15.46
N ASN A 169 -8.71 4.43 15.47
CA ASN A 169 -9.48 4.64 14.26
C ASN A 169 -9.15 5.99 13.62
N PRO A 170 -8.92 6.03 12.30
CA PRO A 170 -8.80 7.29 11.59
C PRO A 170 -10.02 8.19 11.83
N PRO A 171 -9.89 9.51 11.74
CA PRO A 171 -11.01 10.44 11.80
C PRO A 171 -12.11 10.07 10.79
N ALA A 172 -13.34 10.44 11.09
CA ALA A 172 -14.50 10.03 10.29
C ALA A 172 -14.45 10.56 8.85
N ASP A 173 -13.97 11.77 8.65
CA ASP A 173 -13.75 12.40 7.33
C ASP A 173 -12.70 11.64 6.50
N VAL A 174 -11.65 11.15 7.16
CA VAL A 174 -10.62 10.31 6.50
C VAL A 174 -11.19 8.95 6.09
N ILE A 175 -11.96 8.30 6.95
CA ILE A 175 -12.65 7.05 6.58
C ILE A 175 -13.66 7.31 5.45
N ASP A 176 -14.35 8.43 5.47
CA ASP A 176 -15.25 8.81 4.40
C ASP A 176 -14.49 9.04 3.08
N SER A 177 -13.28 9.64 3.09
CA SER A 177 -12.44 9.77 1.88
C SER A 177 -12.04 8.41 1.30
N TYR A 178 -11.79 7.42 2.14
CA TYR A 178 -11.47 6.05 1.70
C TYR A 178 -12.65 5.34 1.04
N LEU A 179 -13.84 5.47 1.63
CA LEU A 179 -14.99 4.65 1.24
C LEU A 179 -15.89 5.33 0.21
N MET A 180 -15.93 6.67 0.18
CA MET A 180 -16.84 7.41 -0.69
C MET A 180 -16.66 7.08 -2.18
N PRO A 181 -15.45 7.01 -2.76
CA PRO A 181 -15.29 6.74 -4.18
C PRO A 181 -15.98 5.45 -4.62
N SER A 182 -15.71 4.32 -3.95
CA SER A 182 -16.35 3.04 -4.29
C SER A 182 -17.83 2.98 -3.88
N ARG A 183 -18.30 3.80 -2.96
CA ARG A 183 -19.73 3.86 -2.58
C ARG A 183 -20.57 4.53 -3.64
N ILE A 184 -20.08 5.60 -4.26
CA ILE A 184 -20.85 6.40 -5.22
C ILE A 184 -20.60 6.02 -6.68
N SER A 185 -19.36 5.64 -7.06
CA SER A 185 -19.03 5.28 -8.45
C SER A 185 -19.14 3.78 -8.71
N PRO A 186 -20.02 3.35 -9.63
CA PRO A 186 -20.07 1.98 -10.12
C PRO A 186 -18.75 1.54 -10.79
N GLU A 187 -18.08 2.46 -11.48
CA GLU A 187 -16.85 2.21 -12.22
C GLU A 187 -15.70 1.93 -11.25
N VAL A 188 -15.55 2.74 -10.18
CA VAL A 188 -14.55 2.48 -9.12
C VAL A 188 -14.82 1.15 -8.40
N ARG A 189 -16.10 0.80 -8.18
CA ARG A 189 -16.46 -0.53 -7.65
C ARG A 189 -16.09 -1.66 -8.62
N ALA A 190 -16.23 -1.43 -9.92
CA ALA A 190 -15.80 -2.40 -10.92
C ALA A 190 -14.29 -2.59 -10.90
N ASP A 191 -13.53 -1.51 -10.73
CA ASP A 191 -12.06 -1.54 -10.57
C ASP A 191 -11.67 -2.31 -9.31
N LEU A 192 -12.26 -1.97 -8.17
CA LEU A 192 -12.08 -2.70 -6.90
C LEU A 192 -12.34 -4.20 -7.08
N ARG A 193 -13.47 -4.55 -7.71
CA ARG A 193 -13.83 -5.96 -7.97
C ARG A 193 -12.81 -6.65 -8.85
N ARG A 194 -12.32 -6.00 -9.91
CA ARG A 194 -11.31 -6.58 -10.83
C ARG A 194 -10.01 -6.86 -10.08
N PHE A 195 -9.54 -5.90 -9.28
CA PHE A 195 -8.36 -6.08 -8.48
C PHE A 195 -8.52 -7.25 -7.49
N VAL A 196 -9.54 -7.19 -6.62
CA VAL A 196 -9.74 -8.18 -5.56
C VAL A 196 -9.97 -9.59 -6.13
N ALA A 197 -10.76 -9.72 -7.22
CA ALA A 197 -10.96 -11.00 -7.88
C ALA A 197 -9.69 -11.60 -8.51
N GLY A 198 -8.68 -10.76 -8.78
CA GLY A 198 -7.37 -11.14 -9.32
C GLY A 198 -6.35 -11.52 -8.25
N VAL A 199 -6.61 -11.22 -6.97
CA VAL A 199 -5.65 -11.52 -5.89
C VAL A 199 -5.45 -13.02 -5.72
N HIS A 200 -4.19 -13.43 -5.68
CA HIS A 200 -3.78 -14.81 -5.44
C HIS A 200 -2.35 -14.84 -4.92
N ASN A 201 -2.07 -15.65 -3.91
CA ASN A 201 -0.76 -15.76 -3.28
C ASN A 201 0.36 -16.27 -4.21
N ARG A 202 0.03 -16.86 -5.36
CA ARG A 202 1.03 -17.23 -6.37
C ARG A 202 1.94 -16.05 -6.76
N TYR A 203 1.39 -14.82 -6.76
CA TYR A 203 2.14 -13.62 -7.14
C TYR A 203 3.16 -13.24 -6.07
N THR A 204 2.75 -13.20 -4.81
CA THR A 204 3.66 -12.90 -3.69
C THR A 204 4.69 -14.01 -3.45
N LEU A 205 4.32 -15.27 -3.70
CA LEU A 205 5.27 -16.40 -3.67
C LEU A 205 6.29 -16.31 -4.81
N ALA A 206 5.85 -15.98 -6.03
CA ALA A 206 6.75 -15.79 -7.17
C ALA A 206 7.66 -14.57 -6.97
N ALA A 207 7.16 -13.45 -6.43
CA ALA A 207 8.00 -12.32 -6.07
C ALA A 207 9.03 -12.71 -5.03
N ALA A 208 8.60 -13.36 -3.94
CA ALA A 208 9.48 -13.77 -2.84
C ALA A 208 10.66 -14.65 -3.28
N SER A 209 10.48 -15.51 -4.30
CA SER A 209 11.57 -16.34 -4.84
C SER A 209 12.65 -15.52 -5.58
N ARG A 210 12.41 -14.25 -5.87
CA ARG A 210 13.32 -13.34 -6.59
C ARG A 210 13.75 -12.13 -5.75
N LEU A 211 13.18 -11.94 -4.55
CA LEU A 211 13.60 -10.84 -3.67
C LEU A 211 15.07 -10.96 -3.23
N GLY A 212 15.67 -12.15 -3.32
CA GLY A 212 17.10 -12.35 -3.11
C GLY A 212 18.01 -11.65 -4.15
N ASP A 213 17.45 -11.27 -5.31
CA ASP A 213 18.17 -10.54 -6.36
C ASP A 213 18.04 -9.01 -6.19
N PHE A 214 17.22 -8.55 -5.24
CA PHE A 214 17.04 -7.14 -4.94
C PHE A 214 18.08 -6.66 -3.94
N ASP A 215 19.17 -6.10 -4.42
CA ASP A 215 20.39 -5.72 -3.68
C ASP A 215 20.34 -4.33 -3.01
N ARG A 216 19.19 -3.65 -3.06
CA ARG A 216 19.02 -2.30 -2.53
C ARG A 216 18.49 -2.32 -1.10
N PRO A 217 18.78 -1.27 -0.29
CA PRO A 217 18.36 -1.22 1.11
C PRO A 217 16.85 -1.31 1.30
N VAL A 218 16.41 -2.14 2.23
CA VAL A 218 15.00 -2.32 2.63
C VAL A 218 14.83 -2.12 4.12
N LEU A 219 13.94 -1.22 4.51
CA LEU A 219 13.49 -1.07 5.89
C LEU A 219 12.13 -1.77 6.07
N LEU A 220 12.06 -2.72 6.98
CA LEU A 220 10.82 -3.32 7.44
C LEU A 220 10.42 -2.61 8.76
N ALA A 221 9.52 -1.62 8.67
CA ALA A 221 9.03 -0.85 9.82
C ALA A 221 7.71 -1.49 10.32
N TRP A 222 7.80 -2.51 11.18
CA TRP A 222 6.68 -3.39 11.49
C TRP A 222 6.03 -3.09 12.83
N ALA A 223 4.70 -3.18 12.89
CA ALA A 223 3.97 -3.06 14.15
C ALA A 223 4.26 -4.27 15.07
N ARG A 224 4.57 -4.01 16.34
CA ARG A 224 4.82 -5.10 17.30
C ARG A 224 3.55 -5.87 17.65
N GLU A 225 2.42 -5.20 17.69
CA GLU A 225 1.15 -5.77 18.11
C GLU A 225 0.24 -6.13 16.94
N GLU A 226 0.85 -6.38 15.78
CA GLU A 226 0.19 -6.67 14.51
C GLU A 226 -0.83 -7.82 14.60
N LYS A 227 -2.00 -7.64 13.99
CA LYS A 227 -3.11 -8.60 14.05
C LYS A 227 -3.27 -9.41 12.77
N LEU A 228 -2.90 -8.86 11.62
CA LEU A 228 -3.12 -9.46 10.30
C LEU A 228 -1.84 -10.04 9.70
N PHE A 229 -0.71 -9.37 9.92
CA PHE A 229 0.59 -9.70 9.35
C PHE A 229 1.62 -9.99 10.45
N PRO A 230 1.64 -11.19 11.05
CA PRO A 230 2.49 -11.52 12.19
C PRO A 230 3.96 -11.15 11.95
N ILE A 231 4.70 -10.79 13.02
CA ILE A 231 6.14 -10.42 12.95
C ILE A 231 6.97 -11.52 12.29
N SER A 232 6.52 -12.78 12.35
CA SER A 232 7.18 -13.90 11.66
C SER A 232 7.26 -13.68 10.14
N LEU A 233 6.28 -13.03 9.53
CA LEU A 233 6.33 -12.64 8.11
C LEU A 233 7.41 -11.59 7.85
N ALA A 234 7.52 -10.56 8.70
CA ALA A 234 8.57 -9.56 8.59
C ALA A 234 9.97 -10.16 8.74
N ARG A 235 10.16 -11.07 9.72
CA ARG A 235 11.43 -11.80 9.90
C ARG A 235 11.76 -12.66 8.68
N ARG A 236 10.76 -13.28 8.09
CA ARG A 236 10.93 -14.08 6.86
C ARG A 236 11.28 -13.20 5.66
N LEU A 237 10.67 -12.02 5.52
CA LEU A 237 11.06 -11.03 4.50
C LEU A 237 12.49 -10.57 4.70
N ALA A 238 12.88 -10.22 5.93
CA ALA A 238 14.25 -9.86 6.25
C ALA A 238 15.27 -10.95 5.92
N ALA A 239 14.87 -12.22 6.03
CA ALA A 239 15.75 -13.35 5.76
C ALA A 239 15.97 -13.62 4.25
N VAL A 240 15.05 -13.19 3.37
CA VAL A 240 15.18 -13.39 1.92
C VAL A 240 15.76 -12.18 1.20
N LEU A 241 15.76 -11.01 1.81
CA LEU A 241 16.29 -9.76 1.26
C LEU A 241 17.76 -9.60 1.66
N PRO A 242 18.69 -9.32 0.72
CA PRO A 242 20.13 -9.23 1.01
C PRO A 242 20.49 -8.09 1.97
N ASP A 243 19.83 -6.94 1.84
CA ASP A 243 20.06 -5.74 2.66
C ASP A 243 18.75 -5.27 3.30
N ALA A 244 18.32 -5.99 4.32
CA ALA A 244 17.08 -5.69 5.04
C ALA A 244 17.31 -5.41 6.52
N ARG A 245 16.69 -4.33 7.01
CA ARG A 245 16.63 -3.97 8.43
C ARG A 245 15.21 -4.06 8.94
N LEU A 246 14.98 -4.81 10.03
CA LEU A 246 13.69 -4.90 10.71
C LEU A 246 13.69 -4.03 11.97
N GLU A 247 12.75 -3.08 12.00
CA GLU A 247 12.47 -2.21 13.15
C GLU A 247 11.03 -2.44 13.62
N LEU A 248 10.85 -2.60 14.93
CA LEU A 248 9.53 -2.81 15.51
C LEU A 248 9.02 -1.50 16.11
N ILE A 249 7.76 -1.16 15.78
CA ILE A 249 7.07 0.01 16.29
C ILE A 249 6.03 -0.45 17.29
N GLU A 250 6.17 0.03 18.52
CA GLU A 250 5.25 -0.27 19.62
C GLU A 250 3.91 0.43 19.44
N ASP A 251 2.88 -0.04 20.11
CA ASP A 251 1.57 0.58 20.22
C ASP A 251 0.91 0.88 18.87
N SER A 252 1.02 -0.07 17.93
CA SER A 252 0.48 0.04 16.58
C SER A 252 -0.02 -1.30 16.02
N TYR A 253 -0.90 -1.20 15.01
CA TYR A 253 -1.33 -2.29 14.14
C TYR A 253 -0.89 -1.98 12.70
N THR A 254 -1.54 -2.57 11.70
CA THR A 254 -1.21 -2.47 10.27
C THR A 254 -1.03 -1.02 9.81
N PHE A 255 -1.92 -0.11 10.23
CA PHE A 255 -1.84 1.31 9.88
C PHE A 255 -0.91 2.06 10.86
N VAL A 256 0.38 1.72 10.81
CA VAL A 256 1.41 2.38 11.63
C VAL A 256 1.43 3.90 11.38
N SER A 257 1.12 4.32 10.15
CA SER A 257 0.98 5.74 9.77
C SER A 257 -0.16 6.47 10.50
N GLU A 258 -1.15 5.74 11.00
CA GLU A 258 -2.22 6.29 11.84
C GLU A 258 -1.88 6.22 13.32
N ASP A 259 -1.41 5.05 13.77
CA ASP A 259 -1.19 4.77 15.18
C ASP A 259 0.07 5.44 15.74
N GLN A 260 1.17 5.40 14.97
CA GLN A 260 2.48 5.92 15.38
C GLN A 260 3.18 6.72 14.25
N PRO A 261 2.53 7.77 13.71
CA PRO A 261 3.05 8.49 12.54
C PRO A 261 4.43 9.12 12.77
N GLN A 262 4.69 9.64 13.98
CA GLN A 262 5.97 10.27 14.30
C GLN A 262 7.10 9.25 14.42
N ALA A 263 6.82 8.06 14.97
CA ALA A 263 7.80 6.99 15.06
C ALA A 263 8.15 6.47 13.64
N LEU A 264 7.12 6.22 12.81
CA LEU A 264 7.32 5.83 11.42
C LEU A 264 8.09 6.88 10.64
N ALA A 265 7.68 8.14 10.70
CA ALA A 265 8.34 9.22 9.97
C ALA A 265 9.82 9.38 10.37
N ARG A 266 10.16 9.29 11.68
CA ARG A 266 11.56 9.31 12.14
C ARG A 266 12.37 8.15 11.59
N LEU A 267 11.82 6.91 11.61
CA LEU A 267 12.51 5.75 11.05
C LEU A 267 12.75 5.91 9.55
N VAL A 268 11.76 6.40 8.82
CA VAL A 268 11.87 6.69 7.39
C VAL A 268 12.96 7.73 7.13
N VAL A 269 12.92 8.90 7.81
CA VAL A 269 13.91 9.96 7.60
C VAL A 269 15.32 9.48 7.95
N ASN A 270 15.50 8.75 9.04
CA ASN A 270 16.79 8.18 9.42
C ASN A 270 17.32 7.18 8.37
N PHE A 271 16.43 6.34 7.85
CA PHE A 271 16.77 5.38 6.80
C PHE A 271 17.16 6.05 5.48
N LEU A 272 16.44 7.12 5.10
CA LEU A 272 16.73 7.90 3.90
C LEU A 272 18.04 8.70 4.03
N GLY A 273 18.37 9.21 5.22
CA GLY A 273 19.58 9.97 5.50
C GLY A 273 20.82 9.11 5.77
N ALA A 274 20.68 7.80 5.96
CA ALA A 274 21.82 6.90 6.09
C ALA A 274 22.54 6.82 4.73
N THR A 275 23.74 7.38 4.68
CA THR A 275 24.65 7.24 3.54
C THR A 275 25.06 5.76 3.44
N THR A 276 24.83 5.13 2.33
CA THR A 276 25.34 3.80 1.97
C THR A 276 26.84 3.86 1.79
#